data_8cb6115414bf5d78ba2908274e7fb43a
#
_entry.id   8cb6115414bf5d78ba2908274e7fb43a
#
_cell.length_a   1.000
_cell.length_b   1.000
_cell.length_c   1.000
_cell.angle_alpha   90.00
_cell.angle_beta   90.00
_cell.angle_gamma   90.00
#
_symmetry.space_group_name_H-M   'P 1'
#
loop_
_entity.id
_entity.type
_entity.pdbx_description
1 polymer ?
#
loop_
_entity_poly.entity_id
_entity_poly.type
_entity_poly.pdbx_seq_one_letter_code
_entity_poly.pdbx_strand_id
1 'polypeptide(L)'
;MAREKFQTLTEQMFYILLSLQEERCGADIMALVAQITQDRVTIGPGTLYNLLEDFLSAGMIMQTKMEGRRRSYVLTQQGKDRLLMEKRQIGRASCRERV
;
A
#
# COMPACT_ATOMS: atom_id res chain seq x y z
N MET A 1 -10.08 -18.72 -4.11
CA MET A 1 -10.52 -17.53 -4.83
C MET A 1 -9.53 -16.41 -4.72
N ALA A 2 -9.26 -15.80 -5.82
CA ALA A 2 -8.24 -14.75 -5.82
C ALA A 2 -8.61 -13.59 -4.90
N ARG A 3 -9.86 -13.24 -4.86
CA ARG A 3 -10.25 -12.09 -4.07
C ARG A 3 -10.09 -12.31 -2.58
N GLU A 4 -9.99 -13.54 -2.17
CA GLU A 4 -9.82 -13.83 -0.76
C GLU A 4 -8.43 -13.54 -0.28
N LYS A 5 -7.51 -13.41 -1.21
CA LYS A 5 -6.15 -13.06 -0.91
C LYS A 5 -6.06 -11.73 -0.17
N PHE A 6 -6.96 -10.82 -0.50
CA PHE A 6 -6.96 -9.50 0.10
C PHE A 6 -8.19 -9.23 0.93
N GLN A 7 -8.75 -10.30 1.45
CA GLN A 7 -9.92 -10.13 2.29
C GLN A 7 -9.61 -9.25 3.49
N THR A 8 -8.43 -9.44 4.05
CA THR A 8 -7.95 -8.60 5.15
C THR A 8 -6.55 -8.16 4.82
N LEU A 9 -6.33 -6.86 4.86
CA LEU A 9 -5.00 -6.34 4.61
C LEU A 9 -4.15 -6.43 5.86
N THR A 10 -2.91 -6.87 5.69
CA THR A 10 -1.97 -6.80 6.78
C THR A 10 -1.55 -5.35 6.98
N GLU A 11 -0.89 -5.10 8.09
CA GLU A 11 -0.40 -3.76 8.37
C GLU A 11 0.55 -3.29 7.27
N GLN A 12 1.44 -4.16 6.82
CA GLN A 12 2.36 -3.80 5.77
C GLN A 12 1.64 -3.46 4.48
N MET A 13 0.66 -4.28 4.11
CA MET A 13 -0.10 -4.04 2.91
C MET A 13 -0.84 -2.71 2.97
N PHE A 14 -1.44 -2.42 4.11
CA PHE A 14 -2.16 -1.18 4.29
C PHE A 14 -1.24 0.02 4.07
N TYR A 15 -0.06 -0.01 4.67
CA TYR A 15 0.86 1.13 4.55
C TYR A 15 1.42 1.26 3.15
N ILE A 16 1.61 0.15 2.43
CA ILE A 16 2.04 0.23 1.04
C ILE A 16 0.98 0.93 0.20
N LEU A 17 -0.27 0.52 0.34
CA LEU A 17 -1.34 1.17 -0.40
C LEU A 17 -1.49 2.62 -0.02
N LEU A 18 -1.35 2.90 1.27
CA LEU A 18 -1.44 4.28 1.74
C LEU A 18 -0.37 5.16 1.10
N SER A 19 0.84 4.63 0.98
CA SER A 19 1.93 5.38 0.39
C SER A 19 1.73 5.63 -1.10
N LEU A 20 0.95 4.78 -1.76
CA LEU A 20 0.75 4.87 -3.19
C LEU A 20 -0.45 5.73 -3.58
N GLN A 21 -0.98 6.49 -2.66
CA GLN A 21 -1.95 7.51 -3.02
C GLN A 21 -1.34 8.52 -3.97
N GLU A 22 -0.01 8.60 -3.97
CA GLU A 22 0.74 9.37 -4.95
C GLU A 22 1.74 8.45 -5.61
N GLU A 23 2.15 8.80 -6.80
CA GLU A 23 3.12 8.01 -7.53
C GLU A 23 4.44 7.94 -6.76
N ARG A 24 4.93 6.72 -6.53
CA ARG A 24 6.19 6.51 -5.82
C ARG A 24 6.87 5.27 -6.35
N CYS A 25 8.18 5.25 -6.26
CA CYS A 25 8.93 4.04 -6.57
C CYS A 25 9.10 3.20 -5.31
N GLY A 26 9.62 1.98 -5.48
CA GLY A 26 9.75 1.07 -4.36
C GLY A 26 10.56 1.62 -3.21
N ALA A 27 11.68 2.26 -3.52
CA ALA A 27 12.51 2.83 -2.46
C ALA A 27 11.76 3.90 -1.67
N ASP A 28 10.98 4.71 -2.37
CA ASP A 28 10.19 5.74 -1.72
C ASP A 28 9.11 5.14 -0.83
N ILE A 29 8.51 4.04 -1.28
CA ILE A 29 7.51 3.37 -0.46
C ILE A 29 8.13 2.90 0.85
N MET A 30 9.28 2.25 0.75
CA MET A 30 9.94 1.74 1.95
C MET A 30 10.29 2.86 2.91
N ALA A 31 10.83 3.94 2.37
CA ALA A 31 11.22 5.07 3.20
C ALA A 31 10.01 5.71 3.87
N LEU A 32 8.93 5.88 3.11
CA LEU A 32 7.75 6.52 3.67
C LEU A 32 7.10 5.67 4.74
N VAL A 33 7.00 4.37 4.51
CA VAL A 33 6.40 3.50 5.50
C VAL A 33 7.20 3.53 6.80
N ALA A 34 8.51 3.49 6.71
CA ALA A 34 9.34 3.57 7.90
C ALA A 34 9.14 4.90 8.60
N GLN A 35 9.03 5.97 7.82
CA GLN A 35 8.88 7.31 8.39
C GLN A 35 7.57 7.49 9.12
N ILE A 36 6.47 7.10 8.50
CA ILE A 36 5.16 7.34 9.12
C ILE A 36 4.89 6.40 10.29
N THR A 37 5.59 5.29 10.36
CA THR A 37 5.45 4.38 11.48
C THR A 37 6.58 4.51 12.49
N GLN A 38 7.49 5.43 12.26
CA GLN A 38 8.65 5.65 13.12
C GLN A 38 9.44 4.35 13.29
N ASP A 39 9.68 3.69 12.17
CA ASP A 39 10.44 2.44 12.07
C ASP A 39 9.78 1.26 12.76
N ARG A 40 8.54 1.42 13.19
CA ARG A 40 7.81 0.29 13.77
C ARG A 40 7.49 -0.75 12.72
N VAL A 41 7.17 -0.30 11.53
CA VAL A 41 6.90 -1.17 10.39
C VAL A 41 7.96 -0.91 9.34
N THR A 42 8.76 -1.92 9.04
CA THR A 42 9.75 -1.83 7.98
C THR A 42 9.50 -2.95 7.00
N ILE A 43 9.74 -2.67 5.73
CA ILE A 43 9.46 -3.62 4.67
C ILE A 43 10.74 -3.82 3.87
N GLY A 44 11.19 -5.06 3.81
CA GLY A 44 12.37 -5.37 3.00
C GLY A 44 12.02 -5.36 1.53
N PRO A 45 13.04 -5.20 0.66
CA PRO A 45 12.79 -5.14 -0.77
C PRO A 45 12.13 -6.40 -1.33
N GLY A 46 12.51 -7.57 -0.85
CA GLY A 46 11.89 -8.79 -1.32
C GLY A 46 10.41 -8.85 -1.01
N THR A 47 10.07 -8.54 0.23
CA THR A 47 8.68 -8.53 0.64
C THR A 47 7.91 -7.46 -0.11
N LEU A 48 8.51 -6.27 -0.25
CA LEU A 48 7.84 -5.18 -0.94
C LEU A 48 7.46 -5.56 -2.36
N TYR A 49 8.42 -6.10 -3.12
CA TYR A 49 8.15 -6.38 -4.52
C TYR A 49 7.20 -7.55 -4.69
N ASN A 50 7.21 -8.51 -3.77
CA ASN A 50 6.21 -9.56 -3.78
C ASN A 50 4.80 -8.99 -3.59
N LEU A 51 4.66 -8.08 -2.65
CA LEU A 51 3.36 -7.45 -2.40
C LEU A 51 2.94 -6.58 -3.56
N LEU A 52 3.89 -5.87 -4.16
CA LEU A 52 3.56 -5.04 -5.32
C LEU A 52 3.07 -5.90 -6.48
N GLU A 53 3.69 -7.05 -6.70
CA GLU A 53 3.23 -7.97 -7.74
C GLU A 53 1.81 -8.43 -7.46
N ASP A 54 1.54 -8.77 -6.21
CA ASP A 54 0.20 -9.18 -5.83
C ASP A 54 -0.82 -8.08 -6.10
N PHE A 55 -0.47 -6.85 -5.72
CA PHE A 55 -1.37 -5.73 -5.95
C PHE A 55 -1.59 -5.45 -7.42
N LEU A 56 -0.52 -5.58 -8.22
CA LEU A 56 -0.66 -5.43 -9.67
C LEU A 56 -1.60 -6.47 -10.24
N SER A 57 -1.44 -7.71 -9.82
CA SER A 57 -2.30 -8.80 -10.29
C SER A 57 -3.76 -8.57 -9.89
N ALA A 58 -3.97 -7.99 -8.73
CA ALA A 58 -5.32 -7.73 -8.26
C ALA A 58 -5.91 -6.47 -8.86
N GLY A 59 -5.12 -5.68 -9.60
CA GLY A 59 -5.62 -4.47 -10.19
C GLY A 59 -5.72 -3.30 -9.24
N MET A 60 -5.06 -3.38 -8.10
CA MET A 60 -5.14 -2.34 -7.08
C MET A 60 -4.14 -1.22 -7.30
N ILE A 61 -3.05 -1.51 -8.00
CA ILE A 61 -2.07 -0.50 -8.35
C ILE A 61 -1.70 -0.67 -9.81
N MET A 62 -1.04 0.35 -10.34
CA MET A 62 -0.54 0.29 -11.70
C MET A 62 0.86 0.87 -11.74
N GLN A 63 1.65 0.34 -12.64
CA GLN A 63 2.99 0.86 -12.86
C GLN A 63 2.91 2.07 -13.77
N THR A 64 3.53 3.16 -13.36
CA THR A 64 3.44 4.40 -14.11
C THR A 64 4.69 4.72 -14.90
N LYS A 65 5.86 4.44 -14.32
CA LYS A 65 7.12 4.73 -14.98
C LYS A 65 8.11 3.63 -14.73
N MET A 66 9.07 3.54 -15.61
CA MET A 66 10.22 2.68 -15.40
C MET A 66 11.44 3.41 -15.92
N GLU A 67 12.34 3.74 -15.02
CA GLU A 67 13.57 4.42 -15.37
C GLU A 67 14.72 3.55 -14.93
N GLY A 68 15.35 2.87 -15.88
CA GLY A 68 16.35 1.89 -15.55
C GLY A 68 15.72 0.79 -14.72
N ARG A 69 16.19 0.63 -13.49
CA ARG A 69 15.64 -0.38 -12.59
C ARG A 69 14.58 0.15 -11.68
N ARG A 70 14.35 1.44 -11.73
CA ARG A 70 13.39 2.08 -10.83
C ARG A 70 12.02 2.04 -11.46
N ARG A 71 11.06 1.47 -10.75
CA ARG A 71 9.68 1.41 -11.20
C ARG A 71 8.83 2.19 -10.24
N SER A 72 7.92 2.98 -10.79
CA SER A 72 7.01 3.78 -9.99
C SER A 72 5.60 3.21 -10.14
N TYR A 73 4.83 3.38 -9.08
CA TYR A 73 3.48 2.82 -9.01
C TYR A 73 2.54 3.85 -8.42
N VAL A 74 1.26 3.65 -8.65
CA VAL A 74 0.22 4.49 -8.06
C VAL A 74 -1.04 3.65 -7.90
N LEU A 75 -1.89 4.00 -6.96
CA LEU A 75 -3.15 3.31 -6.76
C LEU A 75 -4.06 3.49 -7.96
N THR A 76 -4.76 2.41 -8.32
CA THR A 76 -5.89 2.51 -9.23
C THR A 76 -7.12 2.89 -8.41
N GLN A 77 -8.24 3.12 -9.12
CA GLN A 77 -9.49 3.38 -8.40
C GLN A 77 -9.86 2.21 -7.50
N GLN A 78 -9.63 1.00 -8.00
CA GLN A 78 -9.91 -0.19 -7.21
C GLN A 78 -9.05 -0.23 -5.95
N GLY A 79 -7.79 0.14 -6.07
CA GLY A 79 -6.91 0.21 -4.92
C GLY A 79 -7.33 1.28 -3.93
N LYS A 80 -7.78 2.42 -4.44
CA LYS A 80 -8.27 3.49 -3.58
C LYS A 80 -9.50 3.06 -2.80
N ASP A 81 -10.39 2.35 -3.47
CA ASP A 81 -11.60 1.85 -2.82
C ASP A 81 -11.25 0.90 -1.71
N ARG A 82 -10.29 0.01 -1.96
CA ARG A 82 -9.88 -0.95 -0.94
C ARG A 82 -9.22 -0.25 0.24
N LEU A 83 -8.38 0.71 -0.05
CA LEU A 83 -7.72 1.47 1.00
C LEU A 83 -8.74 2.21 1.86
N LEU A 84 -9.73 2.77 1.21
CA LEU A 84 -10.76 3.51 1.90
C LEU A 84 -11.56 2.59 2.84
N MET A 85 -11.84 1.39 2.38
CA MET A 85 -12.53 0.42 3.22
C MET A 85 -11.74 0.08 4.46
N GLU A 86 -10.45 -0.13 4.30
CA GLU A 86 -9.60 -0.46 5.43
C GLU A 86 -9.44 0.71 6.37
N LYS A 87 -9.31 1.90 5.82
CA LYS A 87 -9.23 3.10 6.64
C LYS A 87 -10.49 3.29 7.44
N ARG A 88 -11.61 2.98 6.85
CA ARG A 88 -12.88 3.15 7.54
C ARG A 88 -12.98 2.22 8.74
N GLN A 89 -12.51 0.99 8.60
CA GLN A 89 -12.51 0.05 9.69
C GLN A 89 -11.58 0.47 10.80
N ILE A 90 -10.41 0.90 10.43
CA ILE A 90 -9.42 1.38 11.39
C ILE A 90 -9.87 2.71 11.94
N GLY A 91 -10.36 3.55 11.07
CA GLY A 91 -10.77 4.89 11.43
C GLY A 91 -11.96 4.94 12.35
N ARG A 92 -12.77 3.89 12.35
CA ARG A 92 -13.90 3.86 13.25
C ARG A 92 -13.44 3.95 14.68
N ALA A 93 -12.37 3.26 15.01
CA ALA A 93 -11.80 3.34 16.34
C ALA A 93 -11.13 4.68 16.57
N SER A 94 -10.42 5.17 15.56
CA SER A 94 -9.73 6.44 15.66
C SER A 94 -10.65 7.62 15.60
N CYS A 95 -11.68 7.48 14.81
CA CYS A 95 -12.59 8.57 14.56
C CYS A 95 -13.18 9.12 15.84
N ARG A 96 -13.46 8.25 16.75
CA ARG A 96 -14.02 8.68 18.01
C ARG A 96 -13.05 9.53 18.79
N GLU A 97 -11.81 9.26 18.64
CA GLU A 97 -10.81 10.01 19.38
C GLU A 97 -10.71 11.43 18.91
N ARG A 98 -10.81 11.60 17.61
CA ARG A 98 -10.64 12.92 17.07
C ARG A 98 -11.85 13.78 17.22
N VAL A 99 -12.95 13.15 17.29
CA VAL A 99 -14.18 13.91 17.41
C VAL A 99 -14.49 14.32 18.84
#